data_df501779a9ff67ef8d88a887f198a3cb
#
_entry.id   df501779a9ff67ef8d88a887f198a3cb
#
_cell.length_a   1.000
_cell.length_b   1.000
_cell.length_c   1.000
_cell.angle_alpha   90.00
_cell.angle_beta   90.00
_cell.angle_gamma   90.00
#
_symmetry.space_group_name_H-M   'P 1'
#
loop_
_entity.id
_entity.type
_entity.pdbx_description
1 polymer ?
#
loop_
_entity_poly.entity_id
_entity_poly.type
_entity_poly.pdbx_seq_one_letter_code
_entity_poly.pdbx_strand_id
1 'polypeptide(L)'
;AKAAEEYGYNEVNLNCGCPSPRVQKGAFGACLMNEVGLVADCLNAMHDAVGIPVTVKHRIGVDRQTEYQTVADFVGTLRDKTACKTFIVHARNAWLDGLSPKENRDVPPLKYDYVYRLKQEFPELEIIINGGITTNEAIAGHLQHVDGVMVGREAYHNPMVMREWDRLFYGDNRAPIEYADLVQRLYTYSQVQIQAGRGTILRHIVRHSLGLMHGLKGARTWRRMLSDATLLKDNDGGLIFEAWKEVERANTRE
;
A
#
# COMPACT_ATOMS: atom_id res chain seq x y z
N ALA A 1 3.13 2.57 -19.28
CA ALA A 1 3.38 3.93 -18.80
C ALA A 1 2.40 4.94 -19.44
N LYS A 2 2.29 5.02 -20.77
CA LYS A 2 1.44 6.01 -21.48
C LYS A 2 -0.02 6.06 -20.96
N ALA A 3 -0.67 4.91 -20.80
CA ALA A 3 -2.04 4.88 -20.24
C ALA A 3 -2.12 5.49 -18.83
N ALA A 4 -1.11 5.32 -17.99
CA ALA A 4 -1.09 5.92 -16.65
C ALA A 4 -1.05 7.46 -16.77
N GLU A 5 -0.22 8.00 -17.62
CA GLU A 5 -0.15 9.44 -17.87
C GLU A 5 -1.45 10.00 -18.46
N GLU A 6 -2.04 9.32 -19.47
CA GLU A 6 -3.32 9.70 -20.07
C GLU A 6 -4.47 9.75 -19.04
N TYR A 7 -4.47 8.85 -18.06
CA TYR A 7 -5.43 8.84 -16.95
C TYR A 7 -5.10 9.85 -15.84
N GLY A 8 -4.03 10.62 -15.96
CA GLY A 8 -3.65 11.66 -15.00
C GLY A 8 -3.02 11.15 -13.71
N TYR A 9 -2.38 9.97 -13.73
CA TYR A 9 -1.62 9.50 -12.58
C TYR A 9 -0.34 10.34 -12.39
N ASN A 10 0.04 10.55 -11.14
CA ASN A 10 1.20 11.38 -10.78
C ASN A 10 2.53 10.65 -10.95
N GLU A 11 2.52 9.32 -10.96
CA GLU A 11 3.69 8.47 -11.19
C GLU A 11 3.30 7.11 -11.77
N VAL A 12 4.26 6.38 -12.32
CA VAL A 12 4.12 4.99 -12.72
C VAL A 12 5.23 4.15 -12.10
N ASN A 13 4.88 3.00 -11.49
CA ASN A 13 5.82 2.18 -10.74
C ASN A 13 6.06 0.81 -11.39
N LEU A 14 7.33 0.41 -11.53
CA LEU A 14 7.69 -0.95 -11.93
C LEU A 14 7.75 -1.88 -10.72
N ASN A 15 6.99 -2.97 -10.75
CA ASN A 15 6.94 -3.94 -9.67
C ASN A 15 8.02 -5.03 -9.82
N CYS A 16 9.06 -4.96 -9.01
CA CYS A 16 10.11 -5.96 -8.85
C CYS A 16 10.06 -6.64 -7.47
N GLY A 17 8.88 -6.74 -6.83
CA GLY A 17 8.79 -7.24 -5.44
C GLY A 17 7.73 -8.33 -5.19
N CYS A 18 6.85 -8.63 -6.15
CA CYS A 18 5.80 -9.64 -5.98
C CYS A 18 6.35 -11.06 -6.17
N PRO A 19 6.25 -11.95 -5.16
CA PRO A 19 6.76 -13.33 -5.23
C PRO A 19 5.70 -14.35 -5.70
N SER A 20 4.57 -13.89 -6.25
CA SER A 20 3.45 -14.77 -6.62
C SER A 20 3.86 -15.74 -7.74
N PRO A 21 3.49 -17.03 -7.68
CA PRO A 21 3.75 -18.00 -8.76
C PRO A 21 3.19 -17.57 -10.12
N ARG A 22 2.06 -16.86 -10.14
CA ARG A 22 1.48 -16.30 -11.36
C ARG A 22 2.40 -15.25 -11.99
N VAL A 23 3.02 -14.42 -11.14
CA VAL A 23 3.94 -13.36 -11.53
C VAL A 23 5.25 -13.96 -12.02
N GLN A 24 5.76 -14.97 -11.33
CA GLN A 24 6.99 -15.71 -11.75
C GLN A 24 6.82 -16.35 -13.13
N LYS A 25 5.68 -17.03 -13.38
CA LYS A 25 5.38 -17.62 -14.70
C LYS A 25 5.32 -16.59 -15.83
N GLY A 26 4.97 -15.34 -15.50
CA GLY A 26 4.96 -14.22 -16.43
C GLY A 26 6.32 -13.51 -16.56
N ALA A 27 7.38 -14.00 -15.90
CA ALA A 27 8.71 -13.39 -15.85
C ALA A 27 8.70 -11.91 -15.43
N PHE A 28 7.92 -11.57 -14.37
CA PHE A 28 7.88 -10.23 -13.77
C PHE A 28 7.75 -10.30 -12.23
N GLY A 29 7.79 -9.18 -11.54
CA GLY A 29 7.79 -9.12 -10.08
C GLY A 29 9.16 -9.40 -9.45
N ALA A 30 9.22 -10.18 -8.36
CA ALA A 30 10.45 -10.35 -7.59
C ALA A 30 11.57 -11.07 -8.36
N CYS A 31 11.25 -11.97 -9.27
CA CYS A 31 12.24 -12.67 -10.11
C CYS A 31 13.06 -11.70 -10.98
N LEU A 32 12.51 -10.54 -11.37
CA LEU A 32 13.24 -9.51 -12.10
C LEU A 32 14.45 -8.94 -11.34
N MET A 33 14.49 -9.06 -10.02
CA MET A 33 15.69 -8.65 -9.26
C MET A 33 16.96 -9.42 -9.66
N ASN A 34 16.81 -10.63 -10.22
CA ASN A 34 17.93 -11.42 -10.75
C ASN A 34 18.37 -10.94 -12.15
N GLU A 35 17.61 -10.05 -12.79
CA GLU A 35 17.82 -9.58 -14.15
C GLU A 35 17.88 -8.04 -14.17
N VAL A 36 18.78 -7.46 -13.37
CA VAL A 36 18.86 -6.00 -13.17
C VAL A 36 19.05 -5.22 -14.48
N GLY A 37 19.73 -5.80 -15.48
CA GLY A 37 19.87 -5.22 -16.80
C GLY A 37 18.51 -5.03 -17.51
N LEU A 38 17.67 -6.07 -17.49
CA LEU A 38 16.30 -6.01 -18.03
C LEU A 38 15.43 -4.99 -17.27
N VAL A 39 15.58 -4.90 -15.94
CA VAL A 39 14.89 -3.87 -15.14
C VAL A 39 15.30 -2.47 -15.59
N ALA A 40 16.59 -2.24 -15.82
CA ALA A 40 17.10 -0.96 -16.33
C ALA A 40 16.52 -0.62 -17.70
N ASP A 41 16.48 -1.58 -18.62
CA ASP A 41 15.89 -1.39 -19.97
C ASP A 41 14.40 -1.04 -19.88
N CYS A 42 13.64 -1.72 -18.99
CA CYS A 42 12.25 -1.43 -18.75
C CYS A 42 12.04 -0.01 -18.20
N LEU A 43 12.83 0.39 -17.19
CA LEU A 43 12.74 1.72 -16.58
C LEU A 43 13.05 2.83 -17.60
N ASN A 44 14.09 2.64 -18.42
CA ASN A 44 14.44 3.58 -19.49
C ASN A 44 13.31 3.70 -20.54
N ALA A 45 12.79 2.56 -21.02
CA ALA A 45 11.68 2.56 -21.97
C ALA A 45 10.40 3.20 -21.40
N MET A 46 10.14 3.05 -20.09
CA MET A 46 9.03 3.72 -19.42
C MET A 46 9.29 5.21 -19.33
N HIS A 47 10.48 5.62 -18.92
CA HIS A 47 10.88 7.03 -18.79
C HIS A 47 10.82 7.76 -20.14
N ASP A 48 11.29 7.14 -21.23
CA ASP A 48 11.25 7.71 -22.58
C ASP A 48 9.82 7.88 -23.11
N ALA A 49 8.87 7.12 -22.55
CA ALA A 49 7.49 7.10 -23.02
C ALA A 49 6.55 8.10 -22.35
N VAL A 50 6.94 8.69 -21.19
CA VAL A 50 6.09 9.55 -20.37
C VAL A 50 6.87 10.68 -19.69
N GLY A 51 6.17 11.78 -19.35
CA GLY A 51 6.72 12.90 -18.58
C GLY A 51 6.53 12.78 -17.05
N ILE A 52 5.74 11.80 -16.60
CA ILE A 52 5.54 11.56 -15.16
C ILE A 52 6.68 10.72 -14.57
N PRO A 53 6.99 10.84 -13.26
CA PRO A 53 8.00 10.03 -12.59
C PRO A 53 7.82 8.53 -12.79
N VAL A 54 8.93 7.85 -13.08
CA VAL A 54 9.00 6.38 -13.16
C VAL A 54 9.77 5.88 -11.95
N THR A 55 9.13 5.07 -11.13
CA THR A 55 9.67 4.58 -9.86
C THR A 55 9.77 3.05 -9.87
N VAL A 56 10.51 2.46 -8.93
CA VAL A 56 10.64 1.00 -8.80
C VAL A 56 10.32 0.54 -7.38
N LYS A 57 9.54 -0.54 -7.26
CA LYS A 57 9.27 -1.20 -5.97
C LYS A 57 9.86 -2.61 -5.95
N HIS A 58 10.76 -2.86 -5.01
CA HIS A 58 11.53 -4.11 -4.95
C HIS A 58 11.67 -4.66 -3.53
N ARG A 59 12.30 -5.81 -3.40
CA ARG A 59 12.70 -6.46 -2.15
C ARG A 59 14.18 -6.21 -1.89
N ILE A 60 14.71 -6.72 -0.76
CA ILE A 60 16.14 -6.65 -0.43
C ILE A 60 16.97 -7.80 -1.00
N GLY A 61 16.32 -8.74 -1.67
CA GLY A 61 16.93 -9.90 -2.33
C GLY A 61 15.89 -10.97 -2.63
N VAL A 62 16.31 -12.01 -3.33
CA VAL A 62 15.49 -13.16 -3.73
C VAL A 62 16.09 -14.43 -3.13
N ASP A 63 15.23 -15.30 -2.58
CA ASP A 63 15.59 -16.58 -1.99
C ASP A 63 16.75 -16.47 -0.98
N ARG A 64 17.89 -17.13 -1.23
CA ARG A 64 19.06 -17.17 -0.34
C ARG A 64 20.00 -15.97 -0.48
N GLN A 65 19.68 -15.01 -1.35
CA GLN A 65 20.45 -13.77 -1.50
C GLN A 65 20.17 -12.81 -0.32
N THR A 66 20.73 -13.09 0.84
CA THR A 66 20.40 -12.41 2.09
C THR A 66 21.38 -11.31 2.48
N GLU A 67 22.47 -11.16 1.73
CA GLU A 67 23.51 -10.18 2.01
C GLU A 67 23.08 -8.78 1.58
N TYR A 68 23.53 -7.77 2.33
CA TYR A 68 23.28 -6.37 2.01
C TYR A 68 23.76 -6.02 0.60
N GLN A 69 24.91 -6.54 0.19
CA GLN A 69 25.51 -6.22 -1.11
C GLN A 69 24.55 -6.52 -2.28
N THR A 70 23.71 -7.54 -2.17
CA THR A 70 22.71 -7.88 -3.20
C THR A 70 21.77 -6.70 -3.51
N VAL A 71 21.24 -6.07 -2.48
CA VAL A 71 20.33 -4.93 -2.68
C VAL A 71 21.10 -3.66 -3.04
N ALA A 72 22.29 -3.47 -2.52
CA ALA A 72 23.15 -2.34 -2.87
C ALA A 72 23.55 -2.38 -4.34
N ASP A 73 23.96 -3.55 -4.87
CA ASP A 73 24.30 -3.74 -6.28
C ASP A 73 23.09 -3.52 -7.20
N PHE A 74 21.91 -4.00 -6.79
CA PHE A 74 20.67 -3.77 -7.54
C PHE A 74 20.36 -2.27 -7.65
N VAL A 75 20.33 -1.56 -6.53
CA VAL A 75 20.04 -0.12 -6.49
C VAL A 75 21.12 0.69 -7.20
N GLY A 76 22.40 0.39 -6.94
CA GLY A 76 23.52 1.06 -7.57
C GLY A 76 23.53 0.91 -9.09
N THR A 77 23.25 -0.31 -9.60
CA THR A 77 23.15 -0.55 -11.03
C THR A 77 22.03 0.26 -11.67
N LEU A 78 20.85 0.33 -11.06
CA LEU A 78 19.71 1.11 -11.59
C LEU A 78 19.98 2.60 -11.51
N ARG A 79 20.59 3.09 -10.42
CA ARG A 79 21.02 4.50 -10.29
C ARG A 79 21.94 4.91 -11.45
N ASP A 80 22.90 4.04 -11.81
CA ASP A 80 23.94 4.35 -12.81
C ASP A 80 23.41 4.23 -14.26
N LYS A 81 22.43 3.34 -14.48
CA LYS A 81 21.94 3.01 -15.82
C LYS A 81 20.61 3.66 -16.20
N THR A 82 19.91 4.30 -15.26
CA THR A 82 18.57 4.84 -15.49
C THR A 82 18.39 6.22 -14.89
N ALA A 83 17.33 6.90 -15.29
CA ALA A 83 16.90 8.16 -14.69
C ALA A 83 16.03 7.97 -13.40
N CYS A 84 15.79 6.72 -12.98
CA CYS A 84 15.00 6.42 -11.79
C CYS A 84 15.68 6.96 -10.52
N LYS A 85 14.95 7.75 -9.73
CA LYS A 85 15.43 8.35 -8.48
C LYS A 85 14.72 7.84 -7.25
N THR A 86 13.54 7.22 -7.40
CA THR A 86 12.68 6.80 -6.29
C THR A 86 12.61 5.28 -6.20
N PHE A 87 13.03 4.75 -5.06
CA PHE A 87 13.09 3.32 -4.76
C PHE A 87 12.23 2.98 -3.55
N ILE A 88 11.20 2.16 -3.75
CA ILE A 88 10.34 1.68 -2.66
C ILE A 88 10.82 0.29 -2.25
N VAL A 89 11.42 0.19 -1.07
CA VAL A 89 12.13 -1.01 -0.62
C VAL A 89 11.33 -1.77 0.42
N HIS A 90 10.79 -2.94 0.06
CA HIS A 90 10.23 -3.84 1.05
C HIS A 90 11.37 -4.55 1.80
N ALA A 91 11.52 -4.26 3.09
CA ALA A 91 12.64 -4.69 3.94
C ALA A 91 12.66 -6.21 4.26
N ARG A 92 12.24 -7.04 3.31
CA ARG A 92 12.25 -8.52 3.38
C ARG A 92 12.74 -9.11 2.08
N ASN A 93 13.42 -10.25 2.15
CA ASN A 93 13.66 -11.09 0.97
C ASN A 93 12.33 -11.59 0.38
N ALA A 94 12.31 -11.86 -0.91
CA ALA A 94 11.27 -12.65 -1.55
C ALA A 94 11.71 -14.10 -1.63
N TRP A 95 11.00 -15.04 -1.03
CA TRP A 95 11.21 -16.46 -1.24
C TRP A 95 10.26 -16.93 -2.33
N LEU A 96 10.85 -17.30 -3.47
CA LEU A 96 10.07 -17.65 -4.66
C LEU A 96 9.43 -19.04 -4.53
N ASP A 97 10.11 -19.94 -3.84
CA ASP A 97 9.63 -21.30 -3.58
C ASP A 97 9.29 -21.50 -2.10
N GLY A 98 8.27 -22.34 -1.85
CA GLY A 98 7.91 -22.80 -0.51
C GLY A 98 7.03 -21.86 0.30
N LEU A 99 6.80 -20.61 -0.12
CA LEU A 99 5.94 -19.66 0.56
C LEU A 99 4.87 -19.05 -0.36
N SER A 100 3.65 -18.98 0.13
CA SER A 100 2.59 -18.19 -0.51
C SER A 100 2.93 -16.68 -0.50
N PRO A 101 2.30 -15.87 -1.35
CA PRO A 101 2.46 -14.41 -1.32
C PRO A 101 2.09 -13.78 0.02
N LYS A 102 1.20 -14.40 0.80
CA LYS A 102 0.84 -13.95 2.15
C LYS A 102 2.00 -14.22 3.12
N GLU A 103 2.50 -15.44 3.16
CA GLU A 103 3.62 -15.84 4.01
C GLU A 103 4.89 -15.06 3.69
N ASN A 104 5.16 -14.74 2.43
CA ASN A 104 6.26 -13.88 1.99
C ASN A 104 6.21 -12.44 2.56
N ARG A 105 5.11 -12.04 3.20
CA ARG A 105 4.99 -10.76 3.91
C ARG A 105 5.19 -10.87 5.41
N ASP A 106 5.27 -12.11 5.93
CA ASP A 106 5.31 -12.36 7.36
C ASP A 106 6.52 -13.20 7.79
N VAL A 107 6.88 -14.23 7.03
CA VAL A 107 7.92 -15.21 7.38
C VAL A 107 9.35 -14.70 7.17
N PRO A 108 9.77 -14.17 6.00
CA PRO A 108 11.13 -13.67 5.86
C PRO A 108 11.38 -12.53 6.85
N PRO A 109 12.55 -12.49 7.53
CA PRO A 109 12.83 -11.47 8.53
C PRO A 109 12.87 -10.06 7.94
N LEU A 110 12.41 -9.08 8.72
CA LEU A 110 12.56 -7.66 8.41
C LEU A 110 14.00 -7.23 8.67
N LYS A 111 14.61 -6.54 7.72
CA LYS A 111 15.95 -5.96 7.78
C LYS A 111 15.87 -4.47 7.45
N TYR A 112 15.37 -3.68 8.38
CA TYR A 112 15.24 -2.22 8.20
C TYR A 112 16.60 -1.53 8.08
N ASP A 113 17.61 -2.04 8.79
CA ASP A 113 18.99 -1.60 8.74
C ASP A 113 19.55 -1.59 7.30
N TYR A 114 19.18 -2.54 6.45
CA TYR A 114 19.57 -2.56 5.03
C TYR A 114 19.00 -1.36 4.28
N VAL A 115 17.76 -0.98 4.55
CA VAL A 115 17.11 0.16 3.89
C VAL A 115 17.71 1.49 4.38
N TYR A 116 18.01 1.60 5.67
CA TYR A 116 18.68 2.77 6.21
C TYR A 116 20.10 2.95 5.63
N ARG A 117 20.82 1.83 5.51
CA ARG A 117 22.14 1.83 4.90
C ARG A 117 22.09 2.20 3.42
N LEU A 118 21.08 1.78 2.66
CA LEU A 118 20.88 2.24 1.27
C LEU A 118 20.75 3.76 1.20
N LYS A 119 19.98 4.40 2.09
CA LYS A 119 19.86 5.86 2.10
C LYS A 119 21.20 6.55 2.44
N GLN A 120 21.98 5.99 3.33
CA GLN A 120 23.33 6.52 3.67
C GLN A 120 24.31 6.38 2.49
N GLU A 121 24.25 5.25 1.77
CA GLU A 121 25.15 4.96 0.65
C GLU A 121 24.74 5.69 -0.64
N PHE A 122 23.44 5.93 -0.83
CA PHE A 122 22.87 6.63 -1.98
C PHE A 122 22.04 7.85 -1.53
N PRO A 123 22.67 8.89 -0.95
CA PRO A 123 21.96 10.01 -0.36
C PRO A 123 21.16 10.84 -1.38
N GLU A 124 21.53 10.80 -2.66
CA GLU A 124 20.85 11.48 -3.77
C GLU A 124 19.56 10.78 -4.23
N LEU A 125 19.33 9.51 -3.83
CA LEU A 125 18.13 8.77 -4.16
C LEU A 125 17.04 8.99 -3.11
N GLU A 126 15.81 8.97 -3.55
CA GLU A 126 14.63 8.92 -2.70
C GLU A 126 14.35 7.47 -2.30
N ILE A 127 14.60 7.14 -1.06
CA ILE A 127 14.43 5.80 -0.50
C ILE A 127 13.18 5.76 0.39
N ILE A 128 12.20 4.97 -0.02
CA ILE A 128 10.94 4.77 0.69
C ILE A 128 10.92 3.37 1.31
N ILE A 129 10.83 3.28 2.63
CA ILE A 129 10.79 2.01 3.34
C ILE A 129 9.38 1.40 3.35
N ASN A 130 9.29 0.08 3.23
CA ASN A 130 8.05 -0.68 3.32
C ASN A 130 8.27 -2.00 4.07
N GLY A 131 7.23 -2.51 4.71
CA GLY A 131 7.18 -3.84 5.32
C GLY A 131 6.93 -3.83 6.82
N GLY A 132 5.82 -4.42 7.27
CA GLY A 132 5.50 -4.62 8.69
C GLY A 132 5.19 -3.36 9.50
N ILE A 133 5.07 -2.20 8.87
CA ILE A 133 4.86 -0.90 9.54
C ILE A 133 3.36 -0.72 9.81
N THR A 134 2.99 -0.54 11.09
CA THR A 134 1.59 -0.58 11.54
C THR A 134 1.21 0.57 12.49
N THR A 135 2.17 1.40 12.95
CA THR A 135 1.87 2.50 13.89
C THR A 135 2.50 3.82 13.43
N ASN A 136 1.92 4.93 13.89
CA ASN A 136 2.43 6.26 13.59
C ASN A 136 3.81 6.51 14.20
N GLU A 137 4.09 5.93 15.37
CA GLU A 137 5.41 6.00 16.03
C GLU A 137 6.47 5.28 15.19
N ALA A 138 6.14 4.11 14.63
CA ALA A 138 7.04 3.40 13.72
C ALA A 138 7.31 4.21 12.44
N ILE A 139 6.27 4.84 11.87
CA ILE A 139 6.42 5.74 10.71
C ILE A 139 7.37 6.88 11.05
N ALA A 140 7.14 7.59 12.17
CA ALA A 140 8.00 8.69 12.62
C ALA A 140 9.45 8.24 12.85
N GLY A 141 9.65 7.05 13.43
CA GLY A 141 10.97 6.46 13.63
C GLY A 141 11.69 6.18 12.30
N HIS A 142 11.02 5.59 11.32
CA HIS A 142 11.60 5.34 10.00
C HIS A 142 11.97 6.61 9.25
N LEU A 143 11.14 7.67 9.34
CA LEU A 143 11.38 8.96 8.70
C LEU A 143 12.65 9.69 9.21
N GLN A 144 13.25 9.24 10.31
CA GLN A 144 14.56 9.75 10.75
C GLN A 144 15.72 9.19 9.90
N HIS A 145 15.48 8.16 9.09
CA HIS A 145 16.52 7.42 8.38
C HIS A 145 16.32 7.39 6.86
N VAL A 146 15.09 7.62 6.37
CA VAL A 146 14.72 7.51 4.95
C VAL A 146 13.76 8.64 4.56
N ASP A 147 13.53 8.83 3.26
CA ASP A 147 12.73 9.94 2.73
C ASP A 147 11.23 9.71 2.82
N GLY A 148 10.79 8.46 2.91
CA GLY A 148 9.37 8.14 2.95
C GLY A 148 9.07 6.76 3.53
N VAL A 149 7.82 6.56 3.88
CA VAL A 149 7.30 5.29 4.43
C VAL A 149 6.07 4.85 3.66
N MET A 150 6.11 3.65 3.10
CA MET A 150 4.94 3.04 2.46
C MET A 150 4.25 2.07 3.44
N VAL A 151 3.06 2.42 3.88
CA VAL A 151 2.18 1.56 4.68
C VAL A 151 1.27 0.77 3.75
N GLY A 152 1.17 -0.53 3.95
CA GLY A 152 0.35 -1.40 3.12
C GLY A 152 -0.89 -1.92 3.82
N ARG A 153 -0.80 -3.13 4.37
CA ARG A 153 -1.94 -3.86 4.94
C ARG A 153 -2.63 -3.12 6.08
N GLU A 154 -1.87 -2.39 6.90
CA GLU A 154 -2.45 -1.62 8.00
C GLU A 154 -3.40 -0.55 7.49
N ALA A 155 -3.02 0.21 6.47
CA ALA A 155 -3.89 1.21 5.86
C ALA A 155 -5.22 0.63 5.32
N TYR A 156 -5.23 -0.66 4.93
CA TYR A 156 -6.43 -1.34 4.45
C TYR A 156 -7.27 -1.94 5.60
N HIS A 157 -6.62 -2.54 6.61
CA HIS A 157 -7.31 -3.23 7.71
C HIS A 157 -7.71 -2.28 8.85
N ASN A 158 -6.99 -1.18 9.01
CA ASN A 158 -7.19 -0.13 9.99
C ASN A 158 -6.98 1.25 9.34
N PRO A 159 -7.86 1.67 8.41
CA PRO A 159 -7.66 2.92 7.67
C PRO A 159 -7.60 4.16 8.57
N MET A 160 -8.12 4.08 9.79
CA MET A 160 -8.09 5.20 10.75
C MET A 160 -6.67 5.50 11.27
N VAL A 161 -5.69 4.64 11.06
CA VAL A 161 -4.27 4.97 11.30
C VAL A 161 -3.83 6.19 10.49
N MET A 162 -4.41 6.39 9.29
CA MET A 162 -4.11 7.51 8.39
C MET A 162 -4.75 8.84 8.82
N ARG A 163 -5.70 8.82 9.76
CA ARG A 163 -6.47 10.00 10.17
C ARG A 163 -5.60 11.17 10.64
N GLU A 164 -4.47 10.85 11.25
CA GLU A 164 -3.55 11.82 11.82
C GLU A 164 -2.35 12.16 10.91
N TRP A 165 -2.20 11.53 9.74
CA TRP A 165 -0.98 11.64 8.93
C TRP A 165 -0.75 13.04 8.40
N ASP A 166 -1.80 13.73 7.95
CA ASP A 166 -1.67 15.09 7.44
C ASP A 166 -1.10 16.02 8.52
N ARG A 167 -1.56 15.88 9.76
CA ARG A 167 -1.07 16.63 10.90
C ARG A 167 0.34 16.20 11.35
N LEU A 168 0.58 14.90 11.45
CA LEU A 168 1.83 14.36 12.00
C LEU A 168 3.01 14.51 11.04
N PHE A 169 2.77 14.40 9.73
CA PHE A 169 3.85 14.27 8.75
C PHE A 169 3.88 15.39 7.71
N TYR A 170 2.78 16.13 7.54
CA TYR A 170 2.68 17.17 6.50
C TYR A 170 2.38 18.57 7.05
N GLY A 171 2.32 18.72 8.37
CA GLY A 171 2.11 20.02 9.02
C GLY A 171 0.73 20.62 8.83
N ASP A 172 -0.27 19.83 8.45
CA ASP A 172 -1.65 20.28 8.29
C ASP A 172 -2.32 20.37 9.67
N ASN A 173 -2.74 21.57 10.04
CA ASN A 173 -3.36 21.83 11.36
C ASN A 173 -4.89 21.64 11.37
N ARG A 174 -5.51 21.19 10.28
CA ARG A 174 -6.94 20.89 10.25
C ARG A 174 -7.27 19.76 11.25
N ALA A 175 -8.45 19.86 11.84
CA ALA A 175 -8.93 18.77 12.70
C ALA A 175 -9.04 17.45 11.90
N PRO A 176 -8.62 16.33 12.48
CA PRO A 176 -8.78 15.02 11.84
C PRO A 176 -10.27 14.72 11.60
N ILE A 177 -10.56 14.03 10.50
CA ILE A 177 -11.93 13.67 10.14
C ILE A 177 -12.62 12.83 11.22
N GLU A 178 -13.86 13.15 11.57
CA GLU A 178 -14.65 12.36 12.50
C GLU A 178 -15.28 11.14 11.82
N TYR A 179 -15.56 10.10 12.62
CA TYR A 179 -16.16 8.86 12.11
C TYR A 179 -17.51 9.10 11.43
N ALA A 180 -18.36 9.96 12.01
CA ALA A 180 -19.65 10.30 11.45
C ALA A 180 -19.54 10.93 10.06
N ASP A 181 -18.58 11.86 9.86
CA ASP A 181 -18.33 12.50 8.59
C ASP A 181 -17.80 11.50 7.54
N LEU A 182 -16.95 10.58 7.98
CA LEU A 182 -16.41 9.54 7.10
C LEU A 182 -17.50 8.56 6.64
N VAL A 183 -18.40 8.18 7.56
CA VAL A 183 -19.58 7.35 7.27
C VAL A 183 -20.51 8.06 6.30
N GLN A 184 -20.76 9.36 6.49
CA GLN A 184 -21.57 10.18 5.58
C GLN A 184 -20.94 10.23 4.17
N ARG A 185 -19.62 10.41 4.07
CA ARG A 185 -18.90 10.40 2.78
C ARG A 185 -18.98 9.04 2.10
N LEU A 186 -18.83 7.95 2.85
CA LEU A 186 -18.94 6.57 2.32
C LEU A 186 -20.35 6.32 1.76
N TYR A 187 -21.38 6.76 2.49
CA TYR A 187 -22.75 6.68 2.02
C TYR A 187 -22.95 7.47 0.72
N THR A 188 -22.57 8.75 0.70
CA THR A 188 -22.70 9.60 -0.48
C THR A 188 -21.96 9.01 -1.69
N TYR A 189 -20.74 8.54 -1.50
CA TYR A 189 -19.97 7.84 -2.54
C TYR A 189 -20.71 6.59 -3.05
N SER A 190 -21.29 5.80 -2.14
CA SER A 190 -22.02 4.59 -2.53
C SER A 190 -23.22 4.92 -3.41
N GLN A 191 -23.98 5.96 -3.07
CA GLN A 191 -25.14 6.40 -3.86
C GLN A 191 -24.71 6.83 -5.27
N VAL A 192 -23.68 7.65 -5.39
CA VAL A 192 -23.14 8.11 -6.69
C VAL A 192 -22.73 6.92 -7.56
N GLN A 193 -21.99 5.95 -6.99
CA GLN A 193 -21.50 4.82 -7.76
C GLN A 193 -22.60 3.84 -8.19
N ILE A 194 -23.61 3.63 -7.34
CA ILE A 194 -24.75 2.77 -7.66
C ILE A 194 -25.60 3.42 -8.76
N GLN A 195 -25.88 4.71 -8.62
CA GLN A 195 -26.70 5.49 -9.59
C GLN A 195 -26.01 5.67 -10.94
N ALA A 196 -24.68 5.59 -11.00
CA ALA A 196 -23.93 5.68 -12.25
C ALA A 196 -24.24 4.55 -13.26
N GLY A 197 -24.97 3.50 -12.86
CA GLY A 197 -25.48 2.46 -13.76
C GLY A 197 -24.39 1.55 -14.37
N ARG A 198 -23.17 1.55 -13.81
CA ARG A 198 -22.03 0.74 -14.30
C ARG A 198 -21.96 -0.67 -13.70
N GLY A 199 -23.08 -1.19 -13.17
CA GLY A 199 -23.15 -2.49 -12.52
C GLY A 199 -22.49 -2.54 -11.13
N THR A 200 -22.16 -1.37 -10.53
CA THR A 200 -21.66 -1.31 -9.16
C THR A 200 -22.81 -1.51 -8.18
N ILE A 201 -22.63 -2.41 -7.22
CA ILE A 201 -23.55 -2.67 -6.13
C ILE A 201 -22.89 -2.34 -4.79
N LEU A 202 -23.70 -2.10 -3.75
CA LEU A 202 -23.23 -1.71 -2.41
C LEU A 202 -22.14 -2.66 -1.88
N ARG A 203 -22.28 -3.97 -2.08
CA ARG A 203 -21.32 -4.97 -1.66
C ARG A 203 -19.91 -4.73 -2.23
N HIS A 204 -19.80 -4.23 -3.46
CA HIS A 204 -18.49 -3.95 -4.08
C HIS A 204 -17.76 -2.81 -3.36
N ILE A 205 -18.50 -1.89 -2.76
CA ILE A 205 -17.98 -0.73 -2.05
C ILE A 205 -17.66 -1.09 -0.59
N VAL A 206 -18.66 -1.54 0.16
CA VAL A 206 -18.53 -1.72 1.61
C VAL A 206 -17.56 -2.83 2.01
N ARG A 207 -17.29 -3.81 1.13
CA ARG A 207 -16.25 -4.82 1.38
C ARG A 207 -14.85 -4.23 1.65
N HIS A 208 -14.60 -3.01 1.17
CA HIS A 208 -13.33 -2.30 1.35
C HIS A 208 -13.35 -1.36 2.57
N SER A 209 -14.50 -1.18 3.23
CA SER A 209 -14.67 -0.35 4.43
C SER A 209 -14.81 -1.15 5.73
N LEU A 210 -14.68 -2.47 5.67
CA LEU A 210 -14.87 -3.35 6.83
C LEU A 210 -13.87 -3.08 7.97
N GLY A 211 -12.68 -2.55 7.65
CA GLY A 211 -11.66 -2.15 8.60
C GLY A 211 -11.90 -0.80 9.28
N LEU A 212 -12.86 0.00 8.81
CA LEU A 212 -13.03 1.40 9.22
C LEU A 212 -13.25 1.56 10.74
N MET A 213 -13.96 0.63 11.37
CA MET A 213 -14.24 0.66 12.82
C MET A 213 -13.25 -0.18 13.63
N HIS A 214 -12.03 -0.44 13.09
CA HIS A 214 -11.03 -1.22 13.80
C HIS A 214 -10.74 -0.62 15.18
N GLY A 215 -10.68 -1.48 16.21
CA GLY A 215 -10.42 -1.08 17.60
C GLY A 215 -11.62 -0.54 18.38
N LEU A 216 -12.73 -0.18 17.74
CA LEU A 216 -13.92 0.31 18.42
C LEU A 216 -14.81 -0.83 18.94
N LYS A 217 -15.52 -0.57 20.05
CA LYS A 217 -16.67 -1.39 20.47
C LYS A 217 -17.69 -1.39 19.32
N GLY A 218 -18.30 -2.52 19.02
CA GLY A 218 -19.23 -2.63 17.87
C GLY A 218 -18.58 -2.90 16.50
N ALA A 219 -17.25 -2.86 16.34
CA ALA A 219 -16.56 -3.15 15.08
C ALA A 219 -16.93 -4.53 14.48
N ARG A 220 -17.24 -5.53 15.34
CA ARG A 220 -17.72 -6.85 14.89
C ARG A 220 -19.09 -6.75 14.23
N THR A 221 -20.00 -5.94 14.78
CA THR A 221 -21.34 -5.71 14.22
C THR A 221 -21.27 -4.98 12.90
N TRP A 222 -20.43 -3.93 12.79
CA TRP A 222 -20.12 -3.24 11.53
C TRP A 222 -19.72 -4.23 10.44
N ARG A 223 -18.68 -5.06 10.69
CA ARG A 223 -18.22 -6.05 9.73
C ARG A 223 -19.30 -7.07 9.36
N ARG A 224 -20.05 -7.58 10.35
CA ARG A 224 -21.12 -8.54 10.13
C ARG A 224 -22.22 -7.98 9.24
N MET A 225 -22.75 -6.80 9.55
CA MET A 225 -23.83 -6.18 8.80
C MET A 225 -23.42 -5.87 7.35
N LEU A 226 -22.22 -5.30 7.15
CA LEU A 226 -21.73 -4.92 5.83
C LEU A 226 -21.12 -6.09 5.02
N SER A 227 -21.16 -7.31 5.54
CA SER A 227 -20.81 -8.55 4.81
C SER A 227 -21.98 -9.53 4.68
N ASP A 228 -23.11 -9.26 5.30
CA ASP A 228 -24.30 -10.10 5.26
C ASP A 228 -24.99 -10.03 3.88
N ALA A 229 -25.07 -11.17 3.20
CA ALA A 229 -25.64 -11.22 1.86
C ALA A 229 -27.14 -10.88 1.82
N THR A 230 -27.86 -11.14 2.92
CA THR A 230 -29.30 -10.86 3.03
C THR A 230 -29.55 -9.35 3.15
N LEU A 231 -28.78 -8.69 4.04
CA LEU A 231 -28.89 -7.23 4.25
C LEU A 231 -28.41 -6.42 3.02
N LEU A 232 -27.46 -6.97 2.25
CA LEU A 232 -26.93 -6.31 1.04
C LEU A 232 -27.77 -6.58 -0.22
N LYS A 233 -28.83 -7.39 -0.12
CA LYS A 233 -29.64 -7.84 -1.28
C LYS A 233 -30.32 -6.66 -1.98
N ASP A 234 -30.84 -5.72 -1.20
CA ASP A 234 -31.65 -4.62 -1.73
C ASP A 234 -30.79 -3.44 -2.24
N ASN A 235 -29.46 -3.57 -2.13
CA ASN A 235 -28.49 -2.57 -2.59
C ASN A 235 -28.73 -1.16 -1.97
N ASP A 236 -29.30 -1.11 -0.76
CA ASP A 236 -29.61 0.13 -0.04
C ASP A 236 -28.40 0.60 0.77
N GLY A 237 -27.86 1.78 0.41
CA GLY A 237 -26.76 2.43 1.14
C GLY A 237 -27.10 2.84 2.57
N GLY A 238 -28.41 2.94 2.92
CA GLY A 238 -28.86 3.19 4.31
C GLY A 238 -28.31 2.20 5.31
N LEU A 239 -27.99 0.97 4.88
CA LEU A 239 -27.33 -0.06 5.72
C LEU A 239 -26.02 0.45 6.34
N ILE A 240 -25.30 1.35 5.69
CA ILE A 240 -24.06 1.96 6.22
C ILE A 240 -24.37 2.73 7.51
N PHE A 241 -25.46 3.52 7.52
CA PHE A 241 -25.87 4.26 8.72
C PHE A 241 -26.42 3.35 9.81
N GLU A 242 -27.15 2.31 9.45
CA GLU A 242 -27.64 1.33 10.43
C GLU A 242 -26.47 0.64 11.13
N ALA A 243 -25.47 0.21 10.37
CA ALA A 243 -24.27 -0.40 10.94
C ALA A 243 -23.47 0.58 11.82
N TRP A 244 -23.41 1.86 11.44
CA TRP A 244 -22.77 2.90 12.25
C TRP A 244 -23.50 3.17 13.55
N LYS A 245 -24.83 3.28 13.53
CA LYS A 245 -25.64 3.45 14.76
C LYS A 245 -25.38 2.37 15.81
N GLU A 246 -25.15 1.12 15.39
CA GLU A 246 -24.81 0.04 16.31
C GLU A 246 -23.41 0.23 16.93
N VAL A 247 -22.47 0.80 16.19
CA VAL A 247 -21.14 1.16 16.72
C VAL A 247 -21.27 2.33 17.71
N GLU A 248 -22.01 3.39 17.35
CA GLU A 248 -22.25 4.55 18.25
C GLU A 248 -22.87 4.09 19.56
N ARG A 249 -23.95 3.30 19.50
CA ARG A 249 -24.62 2.77 20.71
C ARG A 249 -23.69 1.97 21.61
N ALA A 250 -22.75 1.23 21.01
CA ALA A 250 -21.80 0.42 21.78
C ALA A 250 -20.74 1.28 22.50
N ASN A 251 -20.47 2.51 22.01
CA ASN A 251 -19.47 3.42 22.57
C ASN A 251 -20.08 4.53 23.44
N THR A 252 -21.40 4.80 23.38
CA THR A 252 -22.08 5.82 24.21
C THR A 252 -22.70 5.26 25.49
N ARG A 253 -22.67 3.94 25.72
CA ARG A 253 -23.21 3.28 26.93
C ARG A 253 -22.21 3.20 28.08
N GLU A 254 -21.33 4.16 28.21
CA GLU A 254 -20.54 4.48 29.39
C GLU A 254 -21.10 5.78 29.98
#